data_7b194e599d6c6fa9a4363ea6e6e62db3
#
_entry.id   7b194e599d6c6fa9a4363ea6e6e62db3
#
_cell.length_a   1.000
_cell.length_b   1.000
_cell.length_c   1.000
_cell.angle_alpha   90.00
_cell.angle_beta   90.00
_cell.angle_gamma   90.00
#
_symmetry.space_group_name_H-M   'P 1'
#
loop_
_entity.id
_entity.type
_entity.pdbx_description
1 polymer ?
#
loop_
_entity_poly.entity_id
_entity_poly.type
_entity_poly.pdbx_seq_one_letter_code
_entity_poly.pdbx_strand_id
1 'polypeptide(L)'
;DPAKGESSLDYDILAREEGTLVFLMGLSRLRQISEQLIEKGKDARTPAAVIASGTTARQRCVTADLSRIAETAEEASIQPPAILVVGDVVNLKETVDWQQPGPLSGRKILVTATEIIARQLAEHIRRLGGEPVVMSLIGVKGQEMSSIKAVLTSPGKRWLVFTSRNGVRFFFEQMKKERVDIRNLGDSRIAVMGAGTRKELENWGCYADL
;
A
#
# COMPACT_ATOMS: atom_id res chain seq x y z
N ASP A 1 -23.79 1.03 14.56
CA ASP A 1 -24.41 -0.11 13.91
C ASP A 1 -25.90 0.17 13.69
N PRO A 2 -26.38 0.27 12.42
CA PRO A 2 -27.81 0.57 12.13
C PRO A 2 -28.81 -0.42 12.74
N ALA A 3 -28.38 -1.61 13.11
CA ALA A 3 -29.19 -2.67 13.68
C ALA A 3 -29.41 -2.57 15.21
N LYS A 4 -28.63 -1.71 15.88
CA LYS A 4 -28.84 -1.42 17.31
C LYS A 4 -29.67 -0.14 17.41
N GLY A 5 -30.86 -0.21 18.03
CA GLY A 5 -31.72 0.94 18.35
C GLY A 5 -30.96 2.14 18.87
N GLU A 6 -31.50 2.99 19.68
CA GLU A 6 -30.95 4.28 20.15
C GLU A 6 -29.41 4.32 20.25
N SER A 7 -28.80 5.35 19.67
CA SER A 7 -27.36 5.57 19.72
C SER A 7 -26.90 5.63 21.20
N SER A 8 -26.02 4.75 21.59
CA SER A 8 -25.38 4.79 22.92
C SER A 8 -24.30 5.90 23.02
N LEU A 9 -24.21 6.79 22.02
CA LEU A 9 -23.23 7.87 21.99
C LEU A 9 -23.70 9.02 22.91
N ASP A 10 -22.81 9.47 23.76
CA ASP A 10 -23.00 10.65 24.58
C ASP A 10 -22.64 11.90 23.77
N TYR A 11 -23.66 12.50 23.14
CA TYR A 11 -23.45 13.69 22.31
C TYR A 11 -23.10 14.94 23.15
N ASP A 12 -23.42 14.98 24.47
CA ASP A 12 -23.01 16.07 25.35
C ASP A 12 -21.48 16.09 25.52
N ILE A 13 -20.87 14.94 25.64
CA ILE A 13 -19.40 14.81 25.68
C ILE A 13 -18.79 15.09 24.29
N LEU A 14 -19.31 14.46 23.25
CA LEU A 14 -18.76 14.60 21.88
C LEU A 14 -18.83 16.04 21.35
N ALA A 15 -19.88 16.79 21.69
CA ALA A 15 -20.01 18.19 21.26
C ALA A 15 -18.93 19.09 21.86
N ARG A 16 -18.44 18.79 23.07
CA ARG A 16 -17.41 19.55 23.80
C ARG A 16 -15.99 19.18 23.40
N GLU A 17 -15.81 18.06 22.71
CA GLU A 17 -14.49 17.65 22.23
C GLU A 17 -13.96 18.65 21.22
N GLU A 18 -12.75 19.21 21.48
CA GLU A 18 -12.05 20.13 20.59
C GLU A 18 -11.24 19.38 19.51
N GLY A 19 -11.04 18.07 19.71
CA GLY A 19 -10.31 17.20 18.78
C GLY A 19 -11.11 16.79 17.56
N THR A 20 -10.56 15.83 16.83
CA THR A 20 -11.22 15.27 15.65
C THR A 20 -12.18 14.15 16.05
N LEU A 21 -13.44 14.27 15.66
CA LEU A 21 -14.42 13.20 15.78
C LEU A 21 -14.48 12.38 14.48
N VAL A 22 -14.47 11.05 14.61
CA VAL A 22 -14.60 10.14 13.47
C VAL A 22 -15.75 9.16 13.74
N PHE A 23 -16.76 9.21 12.87
CA PHE A 23 -17.90 8.30 12.94
C PHE A 23 -17.79 7.25 11.83
N LEU A 24 -17.65 6.00 12.23
CA LEU A 24 -17.65 4.87 11.30
C LEU A 24 -19.09 4.46 10.98
N MET A 25 -19.36 4.16 9.71
CA MET A 25 -20.69 3.74 9.22
C MET A 25 -21.82 4.76 9.56
N GLY A 26 -21.47 6.04 9.70
CA GLY A 26 -22.41 7.09 10.08
C GLY A 26 -23.27 7.64 8.94
N LEU A 27 -23.06 7.21 7.69
CA LEU A 27 -23.70 7.85 6.53
C LEU A 27 -25.24 7.80 6.59
N SER A 28 -25.83 6.69 6.97
CA SER A 28 -27.29 6.53 7.08
C SER A 28 -27.92 7.38 8.19
N ARG A 29 -27.10 7.87 9.12
CA ARG A 29 -27.53 8.74 10.23
C ARG A 29 -26.82 10.09 10.21
N LEU A 30 -26.25 10.46 9.07
CA LEU A 30 -25.41 11.65 8.94
C LEU A 30 -26.12 12.92 9.41
N ARG A 31 -27.35 13.13 8.95
CA ARG A 31 -28.19 14.26 9.35
C ARG A 31 -28.43 14.24 10.86
N GLN A 32 -28.84 13.10 11.42
CA GLN A 32 -29.08 12.95 12.85
C GLN A 32 -27.81 13.24 13.69
N ILE A 33 -26.64 12.75 13.25
CA ILE A 33 -25.36 12.96 13.95
C ILE A 33 -24.99 14.44 13.94
N SER A 34 -25.10 15.12 12.81
CA SER A 34 -24.77 16.55 12.70
C SER A 34 -25.73 17.42 13.51
N GLU A 35 -27.04 17.16 13.44
CA GLU A 35 -28.05 17.86 14.21
C GLU A 35 -27.84 17.69 15.73
N GLN A 36 -27.60 16.46 16.21
CA GLN A 36 -27.34 16.18 17.62
C GLN A 36 -26.08 16.88 18.14
N LEU A 37 -24.97 16.86 17.36
CA LEU A 37 -23.75 17.56 17.74
C LEU A 37 -24.00 19.08 17.89
N ILE A 38 -24.73 19.69 16.95
CA ILE A 38 -25.06 21.13 16.97
C ILE A 38 -25.98 21.44 18.13
N GLU A 39 -27.04 20.65 18.34
CA GLU A 39 -28.00 20.82 19.45
C GLU A 39 -27.31 20.78 20.83
N LYS A 40 -26.24 19.94 20.94
CA LYS A 40 -25.44 19.79 22.16
C LYS A 40 -24.30 20.81 22.28
N GLY A 41 -24.22 21.78 21.37
CA GLY A 41 -23.35 22.95 21.47
C GLY A 41 -22.11 22.94 20.58
N LYS A 42 -21.95 21.99 19.66
CA LYS A 42 -20.88 22.05 18.65
C LYS A 42 -21.18 23.18 17.67
N ASP A 43 -20.18 23.99 17.31
CA ASP A 43 -20.36 25.07 16.33
C ASP A 43 -20.85 24.49 15.00
N ALA A 44 -21.95 25.00 14.48
CA ALA A 44 -22.55 24.62 13.22
C ALA A 44 -21.60 24.82 12.02
N ARG A 45 -20.59 25.68 12.15
CA ARG A 45 -19.53 25.95 11.14
C ARG A 45 -18.32 25.05 11.32
N THR A 46 -18.30 24.12 12.30
CA THR A 46 -17.20 23.18 12.45
C THR A 46 -16.99 22.44 11.11
N PRO A 47 -15.76 22.41 10.57
CA PRO A 47 -15.49 21.70 9.33
C PRO A 47 -15.82 20.21 9.44
N ALA A 48 -16.46 19.68 8.42
CA ALA A 48 -16.84 18.27 8.35
C ALA A 48 -16.52 17.69 6.96
N ALA A 49 -16.17 16.41 6.92
CA ALA A 49 -15.91 15.68 5.68
C ALA A 49 -16.60 14.33 5.69
N VAL A 50 -17.18 13.94 4.55
CA VAL A 50 -17.63 12.56 4.33
C VAL A 50 -16.73 11.92 3.29
N ILE A 51 -16.07 10.83 3.69
CA ILE A 51 -15.13 10.09 2.84
C ILE A 51 -15.73 8.71 2.55
N ALA A 52 -16.09 8.48 1.31
CA ALA A 52 -16.62 7.21 0.83
C ALA A 52 -15.53 6.39 0.14
N SER A 53 -15.56 5.07 0.31
CA SER A 53 -14.63 4.11 -0.29
C SER A 53 -13.16 4.53 -0.11
N GLY A 54 -12.82 5.03 1.06
CA GLY A 54 -11.47 5.54 1.38
C GLY A 54 -10.37 4.55 1.00
N THR A 55 -9.22 5.08 0.54
CA THR A 55 -8.04 4.31 0.11
C THR A 55 -8.21 3.46 -1.16
N THR A 56 -9.35 3.55 -1.84
CA THR A 56 -9.61 2.86 -3.11
C THR A 56 -9.59 3.82 -4.29
N ALA A 57 -9.54 3.28 -5.51
CA ALA A 57 -9.67 4.09 -6.72
C ALA A 57 -11.04 4.77 -6.86
N ARG A 58 -12.02 4.38 -6.06
CA ARG A 58 -13.38 4.95 -6.04
C ARG A 58 -13.59 5.94 -4.89
N GLN A 59 -12.54 6.31 -4.19
CA GLN A 59 -12.67 7.26 -3.08
C GLN A 59 -13.32 8.54 -3.55
N ARG A 60 -14.33 8.97 -2.81
CA ARG A 60 -14.98 10.27 -2.97
C ARG A 60 -14.96 10.97 -1.62
N CYS A 61 -14.71 12.25 -1.63
CA CYS A 61 -14.68 13.08 -0.44
C CYS A 61 -15.47 14.36 -0.71
N VAL A 62 -16.41 14.66 0.17
CA VAL A 62 -17.10 15.96 0.22
C VAL A 62 -16.80 16.63 1.55
N THR A 63 -16.69 17.95 1.52
CA THR A 63 -16.42 18.78 2.69
C THR A 63 -17.43 19.92 2.75
N ALA A 64 -17.91 20.23 3.94
CA ALA A 64 -18.80 21.34 4.21
C ALA A 64 -18.75 21.69 5.71
N ASP A 65 -19.42 22.74 6.10
CA ASP A 65 -19.73 23.00 7.50
C ASP A 65 -20.62 21.88 8.07
N LEU A 66 -20.52 21.57 9.35
CA LEU A 66 -21.27 20.52 10.01
C LEU A 66 -22.78 20.64 9.78
N SER A 67 -23.32 21.87 9.72
CA SER A 67 -24.73 22.12 9.42
C SER A 67 -25.17 21.71 8.03
N ARG A 68 -24.24 21.67 7.04
CA ARG A 68 -24.54 21.41 5.62
C ARG A 68 -24.02 20.08 5.11
N ILE A 69 -23.22 19.39 5.89
CA ILE A 69 -22.52 18.19 5.43
C ILE A 69 -23.48 17.07 4.96
N ALA A 70 -24.65 16.97 5.62
CA ALA A 70 -25.65 15.98 5.24
C ALA A 70 -26.24 16.26 3.86
N GLU A 71 -26.64 17.50 3.61
CA GLU A 71 -27.15 17.96 2.32
C GLU A 71 -26.10 17.81 1.21
N THR A 72 -24.88 18.26 1.47
CA THR A 72 -23.75 18.14 0.53
C THR A 72 -23.45 16.68 0.17
N ALA A 73 -23.54 15.76 1.12
CA ALA A 73 -23.32 14.34 0.86
C ALA A 73 -24.47 13.71 0.05
N GLU A 74 -25.71 14.14 0.28
CA GLU A 74 -26.89 13.73 -0.49
C GLU A 74 -26.80 14.23 -1.94
N GLU A 75 -26.52 15.53 -2.14
CA GLU A 75 -26.35 16.15 -3.46
C GLU A 75 -25.23 15.45 -4.26
N ALA A 76 -24.14 15.13 -3.60
CA ALA A 76 -23.03 14.40 -4.19
C ALA A 76 -23.32 12.90 -4.39
N SER A 77 -24.48 12.40 -3.97
CA SER A 77 -24.86 10.98 -4.05
C SER A 77 -23.80 10.05 -3.47
N ILE A 78 -23.27 10.42 -2.28
CA ILE A 78 -22.28 9.60 -1.58
C ILE A 78 -22.92 8.27 -1.15
N GLN A 79 -22.23 7.17 -1.41
CA GLN A 79 -22.70 5.82 -1.09
C GLN A 79 -21.82 5.16 -0.02
N PRO A 80 -22.38 4.28 0.82
CA PRO A 80 -21.58 3.50 1.75
C PRO A 80 -20.64 2.52 1.01
N PRO A 81 -19.51 2.09 1.60
CA PRO A 81 -19.09 2.46 2.96
C PRO A 81 -18.46 3.85 3.01
N ALA A 82 -18.82 4.62 4.03
CA ALA A 82 -18.30 5.97 4.23
C ALA A 82 -18.06 6.25 5.73
N ILE A 83 -17.16 7.19 6.00
CA ILE A 83 -16.88 7.73 7.32
C ILE A 83 -17.20 9.21 7.33
N LEU A 84 -17.65 9.72 8.50
CA LEU A 84 -17.79 11.15 8.78
C LEU A 84 -16.62 11.57 9.66
N VAL A 85 -15.93 12.63 9.27
CA VAL A 85 -14.87 13.30 10.06
C VAL A 85 -15.34 14.70 10.38
N VAL A 86 -15.25 15.10 11.65
CA VAL A 86 -15.67 16.45 12.13
C VAL A 86 -14.52 17.06 12.93
N GLY A 87 -14.15 18.28 12.60
CA GLY A 87 -13.10 19.05 13.27
C GLY A 87 -12.14 19.73 12.29
N ASP A 88 -11.22 20.54 12.82
CA ASP A 88 -10.30 21.38 12.05
C ASP A 88 -9.33 20.59 11.15
N VAL A 89 -9.12 19.31 11.43
CA VAL A 89 -8.32 18.42 10.57
C VAL A 89 -8.82 18.40 9.13
N VAL A 90 -10.11 18.67 8.90
CA VAL A 90 -10.71 18.71 7.57
C VAL A 90 -10.08 19.82 6.71
N ASN A 91 -9.66 20.92 7.31
CA ASN A 91 -8.98 22.04 6.63
C ASN A 91 -7.59 21.67 6.11
N LEU A 92 -6.99 20.60 6.63
CA LEU A 92 -5.70 20.11 6.14
C LEU A 92 -5.80 19.32 4.85
N LYS A 93 -7.01 19.04 4.35
CA LYS A 93 -7.23 18.26 3.12
C LYS A 93 -6.38 18.77 1.96
N GLU A 94 -6.35 20.08 1.72
CA GLU A 94 -5.60 20.66 0.61
C GLU A 94 -4.08 20.47 0.74
N THR A 95 -3.58 20.38 1.99
CA THR A 95 -2.15 20.23 2.29
C THR A 95 -1.69 18.78 2.28
N VAL A 96 -2.56 17.86 2.74
CA VAL A 96 -2.19 16.44 2.94
C VAL A 96 -2.91 15.48 2.00
N ASP A 97 -3.63 16.01 1.00
CA ASP A 97 -4.33 15.17 0.00
C ASP A 97 -3.32 14.46 -0.90
N TRP A 98 -2.94 13.27 -0.50
CA TRP A 98 -2.04 12.39 -1.25
C TRP A 98 -2.72 11.72 -2.45
N GLN A 99 -4.05 11.79 -2.54
CA GLN A 99 -4.84 11.24 -3.65
C GLN A 99 -5.10 12.30 -4.74
N GLN A 100 -4.06 12.98 -5.18
CA GLN A 100 -4.22 13.83 -6.35
C GLN A 100 -4.64 12.99 -7.57
N PRO A 101 -5.56 13.51 -8.41
CA PRO A 101 -5.98 12.80 -9.61
C PRO A 101 -4.77 12.49 -10.49
N GLY A 102 -4.43 11.24 -10.61
CA GLY A 102 -3.36 10.76 -11.49
C GLY A 102 -3.94 10.10 -12.75
N PRO A 103 -3.08 9.73 -13.70
CA PRO A 103 -3.52 9.14 -14.97
C PRO A 103 -4.25 7.81 -14.83
N LEU A 104 -4.13 7.16 -13.67
CA LEU A 104 -4.80 5.89 -13.36
C LEU A 104 -5.93 6.04 -12.32
N SER A 105 -6.32 7.26 -11.96
CA SER A 105 -7.40 7.51 -11.01
C SER A 105 -8.71 6.84 -11.46
N GLY A 106 -9.40 6.21 -10.52
CA GLY A 106 -10.63 5.46 -10.76
C GLY A 106 -10.42 4.08 -11.42
N ARG A 107 -9.19 3.67 -11.70
CA ARG A 107 -8.92 2.39 -12.37
C ARG A 107 -8.44 1.34 -11.38
N LYS A 108 -9.05 0.15 -11.46
CA LYS A 108 -8.55 -1.09 -10.84
C LYS A 108 -7.68 -1.84 -11.84
N ILE A 109 -6.48 -2.22 -11.42
CA ILE A 109 -5.50 -2.87 -12.30
C ILE A 109 -5.07 -4.18 -11.65
N LEU A 110 -5.43 -5.29 -12.31
CA LEU A 110 -4.98 -6.62 -11.90
C LEU A 110 -3.51 -6.79 -12.28
N VAL A 111 -2.68 -7.09 -11.29
CA VAL A 111 -1.25 -7.35 -11.46
C VAL A 111 -0.97 -8.83 -11.24
N THR A 112 -0.66 -9.55 -12.33
CA THR A 112 -0.30 -10.98 -12.30
C THR A 112 1.19 -11.13 -12.57
N ALA A 113 1.98 -11.21 -11.51
CA ALA A 113 3.44 -11.32 -11.62
C ALA A 113 4.01 -12.10 -10.43
N THR A 114 5.31 -12.36 -10.42
CA THR A 114 5.99 -12.84 -9.21
C THR A 114 5.90 -11.78 -8.11
N GLU A 115 5.93 -12.19 -6.85
CA GLU A 115 5.68 -11.32 -5.70
C GLU A 115 6.51 -10.02 -5.72
N ILE A 116 7.80 -10.12 -6.04
CA ILE A 116 8.72 -8.96 -6.07
C ILE A 116 8.29 -7.95 -7.15
N ILE A 117 8.01 -8.43 -8.36
CA ILE A 117 7.59 -7.58 -9.48
C ILE A 117 6.20 -6.99 -9.20
N ALA A 118 5.30 -7.81 -8.66
CA ALA A 118 3.95 -7.39 -8.34
C ALA A 118 3.92 -6.26 -7.31
N ARG A 119 4.76 -6.31 -6.28
CA ARG A 119 4.91 -5.22 -5.29
C ARG A 119 5.41 -3.93 -5.93
N GLN A 120 6.43 -3.99 -6.78
CA GLN A 120 6.97 -2.81 -7.47
C GLN A 120 5.93 -2.16 -8.40
N LEU A 121 5.23 -2.98 -9.18
CA LEU A 121 4.14 -2.49 -10.05
C LEU A 121 3.00 -1.90 -9.25
N ALA A 122 2.59 -2.55 -8.15
CA ALA A 122 1.53 -2.07 -7.29
C ALA A 122 1.85 -0.69 -6.69
N GLU A 123 3.09 -0.49 -6.26
CA GLU A 123 3.53 0.81 -5.76
C GLU A 123 3.49 1.89 -6.85
N HIS A 124 3.95 1.55 -8.06
CA HIS A 124 3.91 2.48 -9.19
C HIS A 124 2.48 2.84 -9.61
N ILE A 125 1.58 1.85 -9.65
CA ILE A 125 0.15 2.05 -9.94
C ILE A 125 -0.48 2.99 -8.90
N ARG A 126 -0.18 2.80 -7.59
CA ARG A 126 -0.69 3.70 -6.53
C ARG A 126 -0.18 5.13 -6.71
N ARG A 127 1.09 5.33 -7.03
CA ARG A 127 1.65 6.67 -7.31
C ARG A 127 0.96 7.39 -8.47
N LEU A 128 0.42 6.62 -9.41
CA LEU A 128 -0.36 7.14 -10.54
C LEU A 128 -1.86 7.28 -10.22
N GLY A 129 -2.27 7.08 -8.97
CA GLY A 129 -3.66 7.19 -8.51
C GLY A 129 -4.53 5.96 -8.77
N GLY A 130 -3.96 4.83 -9.22
CA GLY A 130 -4.69 3.61 -9.50
C GLY A 130 -4.79 2.67 -8.27
N GLU A 131 -5.72 1.71 -8.31
CA GLU A 131 -5.89 0.66 -7.32
C GLU A 131 -5.32 -0.66 -7.85
N PRO A 132 -4.13 -1.11 -7.40
CA PRO A 132 -3.60 -2.40 -7.80
C PRO A 132 -4.29 -3.54 -7.05
N VAL A 133 -4.76 -4.54 -7.79
CA VAL A 133 -5.18 -5.84 -7.26
C VAL A 133 -4.08 -6.84 -7.57
N VAL A 134 -3.30 -7.22 -6.56
CA VAL A 134 -2.17 -8.13 -6.75
C VAL A 134 -2.62 -9.57 -6.63
N MET A 135 -2.32 -10.36 -7.67
CA MET A 135 -2.53 -11.80 -7.70
C MET A 135 -1.24 -12.49 -8.15
N SER A 136 -0.44 -12.96 -7.19
CA SER A 136 0.79 -13.69 -7.50
C SER A 136 0.47 -15.12 -7.91
N LEU A 137 0.37 -15.36 -9.20
CA LEU A 137 0.09 -16.68 -9.78
C LEU A 137 1.36 -17.51 -10.04
N ILE A 138 2.55 -16.88 -9.98
CA ILE A 138 3.83 -17.50 -10.29
C ILE A 138 4.70 -17.49 -9.05
N GLY A 139 4.99 -18.68 -8.53
CA GLY A 139 6.01 -18.90 -7.50
C GLY A 139 7.30 -19.41 -8.13
N VAL A 140 8.45 -18.84 -7.73
CA VAL A 140 9.76 -19.35 -8.14
C VAL A 140 10.39 -20.04 -6.95
N LYS A 141 10.72 -21.33 -7.09
CA LYS A 141 11.39 -22.12 -6.06
C LYS A 141 12.78 -22.50 -6.53
N GLY A 142 13.77 -22.42 -5.65
CA GLY A 142 15.08 -22.99 -5.89
C GLY A 142 14.97 -24.53 -5.95
N GLN A 143 15.62 -25.14 -6.94
CA GLN A 143 15.80 -26.60 -6.94
C GLN A 143 17.05 -26.94 -6.12
N GLU A 144 17.01 -28.08 -5.43
CA GLU A 144 18.22 -28.60 -4.81
C GLU A 144 19.21 -28.99 -5.89
N MET A 145 20.38 -28.38 -5.84
CA MET A 145 21.49 -28.72 -6.71
C MET A 145 22.39 -29.76 -6.05
N SER A 146 23.07 -30.58 -6.85
CA SER A 146 24.27 -31.27 -6.42
C SER A 146 25.24 -30.25 -5.80
N SER A 147 25.92 -30.62 -4.71
CA SER A 147 26.69 -29.71 -3.84
C SER A 147 27.39 -28.56 -4.57
N ILE A 148 27.03 -27.33 -4.26
CA ILE A 148 27.71 -26.12 -4.73
C ILE A 148 29.19 -26.13 -4.34
N LYS A 149 29.49 -26.69 -3.16
CA LYS A 149 30.87 -26.85 -2.69
C LYS A 149 31.71 -27.65 -3.66
N ALA A 150 31.20 -28.78 -4.16
CA ALA A 150 31.93 -29.62 -5.13
C ALA A 150 32.21 -28.85 -6.43
N VAL A 151 31.28 -28.04 -6.91
CA VAL A 151 31.46 -27.21 -8.10
C VAL A 151 32.52 -26.12 -7.87
N LEU A 152 32.49 -25.45 -6.72
CA LEU A 152 33.40 -24.35 -6.41
C LEU A 152 34.82 -24.81 -6.00
N THR A 153 35.00 -26.05 -5.58
CA THR A 153 36.30 -26.61 -5.22
C THR A 153 36.97 -27.37 -6.34
N SER A 154 36.28 -27.59 -7.47
CA SER A 154 36.89 -28.24 -8.66
C SER A 154 38.01 -27.39 -9.26
N PRO A 155 39.12 -27.97 -9.70
CA PRO A 155 40.24 -27.21 -10.29
C PRO A 155 39.89 -26.61 -11.64
N GLY A 156 40.42 -25.41 -11.95
CA GLY A 156 40.31 -24.77 -13.26
C GLY A 156 39.68 -23.38 -13.21
N LYS A 157 39.80 -22.63 -14.31
CA LYS A 157 39.17 -21.32 -14.50
C LYS A 157 37.66 -21.50 -14.66
N ARG A 158 36.85 -20.72 -13.93
CA ARG A 158 35.41 -20.81 -13.97
C ARG A 158 34.76 -19.49 -14.36
N TRP A 159 33.63 -19.60 -15.03
CA TRP A 159 32.69 -18.54 -15.22
C TRP A 159 31.37 -18.89 -14.49
N LEU A 160 30.88 -17.97 -13.68
CA LEU A 160 29.53 -18.02 -13.13
C LEU A 160 28.64 -17.12 -13.97
N VAL A 161 27.66 -17.69 -14.63
CA VAL A 161 26.76 -16.93 -15.50
C VAL A 161 25.37 -16.87 -14.90
N PHE A 162 24.92 -15.68 -14.57
CA PHE A 162 23.59 -15.46 -14.01
C PHE A 162 22.69 -14.76 -15.02
N THR A 163 21.60 -15.42 -15.42
CA THR A 163 20.63 -14.92 -16.39
C THR A 163 19.41 -14.27 -15.72
N SER A 164 19.29 -14.35 -14.40
CA SER A 164 18.16 -13.79 -13.66
C SER A 164 18.51 -13.48 -12.21
N ARG A 165 17.77 -12.53 -11.61
CA ARG A 165 17.85 -12.21 -10.18
C ARG A 165 17.61 -13.43 -9.28
N ASN A 166 16.66 -14.28 -9.65
CA ASN A 166 16.39 -15.50 -8.89
C ASN A 166 17.58 -16.48 -8.92
N GLY A 167 18.26 -16.58 -10.07
CA GLY A 167 19.48 -17.40 -10.17
C GLY A 167 20.58 -16.94 -9.20
N VAL A 168 20.82 -15.62 -9.12
CA VAL A 168 21.76 -15.04 -8.14
C VAL A 168 21.32 -15.39 -6.72
N ARG A 169 20.07 -15.05 -6.39
CA ARG A 169 19.54 -15.27 -5.03
C ARG A 169 19.67 -16.73 -4.59
N PHE A 170 19.17 -17.67 -5.38
CA PHE A 170 19.20 -19.08 -5.02
C PHE A 170 20.62 -19.66 -4.95
N PHE A 171 21.53 -19.17 -5.78
CA PHE A 171 22.92 -19.56 -5.71
C PHE A 171 23.54 -19.17 -4.35
N PHE A 172 23.40 -17.93 -3.91
CA PHE A 172 23.94 -17.48 -2.63
C PHE A 172 23.18 -18.05 -1.43
N GLU A 173 21.87 -18.25 -1.52
CA GLU A 173 21.09 -18.96 -0.51
C GLU A 173 21.59 -20.40 -0.33
N GLN A 174 21.92 -21.09 -1.43
CA GLN A 174 22.49 -22.44 -1.38
C GLN A 174 23.90 -22.44 -0.80
N MET A 175 24.78 -21.50 -1.16
CA MET A 175 26.09 -21.34 -0.52
C MET A 175 25.93 -21.20 1.00
N LYS A 176 25.00 -20.37 1.44
CA LYS A 176 24.70 -20.16 2.87
C LYS A 176 24.19 -21.44 3.53
N LYS A 177 23.29 -22.18 2.87
CA LYS A 177 22.76 -23.46 3.37
C LYS A 177 23.87 -24.50 3.54
N GLU A 178 24.81 -24.58 2.59
CA GLU A 178 25.95 -25.49 2.63
C GLU A 178 27.14 -24.94 3.45
N ARG A 179 27.00 -23.75 4.09
CA ARG A 179 28.07 -23.05 4.81
C ARG A 179 29.33 -22.85 3.97
N VAL A 180 29.17 -22.58 2.69
CA VAL A 180 30.24 -22.26 1.75
C VAL A 180 30.51 -20.75 1.82
N ASP A 181 31.75 -20.38 2.13
CA ASP A 181 32.17 -18.98 2.23
C ASP A 181 32.31 -18.37 0.82
N ILE A 182 31.99 -17.07 0.68
CA ILE A 182 32.11 -16.32 -0.56
C ILE A 182 33.55 -16.35 -1.14
N ARG A 183 34.56 -16.49 -0.27
CA ARG A 183 35.96 -16.64 -0.66
C ARG A 183 36.21 -17.89 -1.52
N ASN A 184 35.31 -18.88 -1.47
CA ASN A 184 35.38 -20.05 -2.35
C ASN A 184 35.05 -19.75 -3.82
N LEU A 185 34.53 -18.55 -4.13
CA LEU A 185 34.43 -18.09 -5.49
C LEU A 185 35.83 -17.94 -6.14
N GLY A 186 36.85 -17.62 -5.32
CA GLY A 186 38.25 -17.52 -5.74
C GLY A 186 38.42 -16.67 -7.00
N ASP A 187 39.13 -17.18 -7.99
CA ASP A 187 39.36 -16.52 -9.27
C ASP A 187 38.23 -16.73 -10.30
N SER A 188 37.04 -17.14 -9.85
CA SER A 188 35.88 -17.28 -10.73
C SER A 188 35.46 -15.93 -11.30
N ARG A 189 35.31 -15.84 -12.62
CA ARG A 189 34.70 -14.66 -13.26
C ARG A 189 33.20 -14.74 -13.26
N ILE A 190 32.54 -13.59 -13.19
CA ILE A 190 31.09 -13.51 -13.10
C ILE A 190 30.54 -12.72 -14.27
N ALA A 191 29.60 -13.34 -14.99
CA ALA A 191 28.83 -12.69 -16.04
C ALA A 191 27.35 -12.61 -15.65
N VAL A 192 26.70 -11.48 -15.95
CA VAL A 192 25.27 -11.27 -15.64
C VAL A 192 24.49 -10.76 -16.85
N MET A 193 23.25 -11.23 -17.01
CA MET A 193 22.33 -10.69 -18.00
C MET A 193 21.37 -9.69 -17.36
N GLY A 194 21.46 -8.42 -17.80
CA GLY A 194 20.54 -7.36 -17.46
C GLY A 194 20.81 -6.67 -16.12
N ALA A 195 20.40 -5.39 -16.05
CA ALA A 195 20.66 -4.51 -14.91
C ALA A 195 20.07 -5.02 -13.58
N GLY A 196 18.91 -5.67 -13.62
CA GLY A 196 18.28 -6.22 -12.41
C GLY A 196 19.05 -7.39 -11.80
N THR A 197 19.71 -8.22 -12.64
CA THR A 197 20.56 -9.32 -12.20
C THR A 197 21.88 -8.80 -11.64
N ARG A 198 22.44 -7.76 -12.27
CA ARG A 198 23.62 -7.05 -11.77
C ARG A 198 23.39 -6.46 -10.38
N LYS A 199 22.31 -5.73 -10.22
CA LYS A 199 21.95 -5.13 -8.92
C LYS A 199 21.74 -6.19 -7.82
N GLU A 200 21.14 -7.32 -8.16
CA GLU A 200 20.99 -8.44 -7.21
C GLU A 200 22.35 -9.01 -6.80
N LEU A 201 23.28 -9.16 -7.72
CA LEU A 201 24.63 -9.62 -7.44
C LEU A 201 25.37 -8.64 -6.50
N GLU A 202 25.26 -7.35 -6.75
CA GLU A 202 25.84 -6.28 -5.92
C GLU A 202 25.30 -6.29 -4.49
N ASN A 203 24.03 -6.65 -4.30
CA ASN A 203 23.43 -6.81 -2.96
C ASN A 203 24.14 -7.93 -2.14
N TRP A 204 24.73 -8.90 -2.82
CA TRP A 204 25.54 -9.96 -2.19
C TRP A 204 27.03 -9.60 -2.06
N GLY A 205 27.41 -8.37 -2.39
CA GLY A 205 28.79 -7.88 -2.31
C GLY A 205 29.70 -8.38 -3.43
N CYS A 206 29.16 -8.88 -4.53
CA CYS A 206 29.89 -9.32 -5.70
C CYS A 206 29.64 -8.40 -6.89
N TYR A 207 30.66 -8.24 -7.73
CA TYR A 207 30.57 -7.44 -8.96
C TYR A 207 30.77 -8.33 -10.18
N ALA A 208 30.05 -8.04 -11.25
CA ALA A 208 30.20 -8.77 -12.49
C ALA A 208 31.39 -8.24 -13.30
N ASP A 209 32.13 -9.18 -13.90
CA ASP A 209 33.20 -8.89 -14.88
C ASP A 209 32.60 -8.53 -16.23
N LEU A 210 31.38 -9.09 -16.56
CA LEU A 210 30.71 -8.89 -17.84
C LEU A 210 29.21 -8.71 -17.65
#